data_e80877b109c3863a04248cdf7d69e8c7
#
_entry.id   e80877b109c3863a04248cdf7d69e8c7
#
_cell.length_a   1.000
_cell.length_b   1.000
_cell.length_c   1.000
_cell.angle_alpha   90.00
_cell.angle_beta   90.00
_cell.angle_gamma   90.00
#
_symmetry.space_group_name_H-M   'P 1'
#
loop_
_entity.id
_entity.type
_entity.pdbx_description
1 polymer ?
#
loop_
_entity_poly.entity_id
_entity_poly.type
_entity_poly.pdbx_seq_one_letter_code
_entity_poly.pdbx_strand_id
1 'polypeptide(L)'
;MPRASRLTPLREIHAVILDTETTGLDVTHDRLIQIGATRFQEGKCLESETFSVRIDPRQPIVEAATAIHGITDAMVRGAPSFEEIRDEFLEWIGDDIIVGQSIGFDLAILVREMRNSGIEWRPPRCLDTKLLAAALDGSDAESTLDALAARFEIPLVDRHQALGDALMTGEIFRHLLPELENAGIRTIADAETRMGGQMRIRNRQGDEGWYDRTALPPPDPWQSGRDRAPLARLDRFLYRHRVRDAMAPSVGLLLPRQTLADAIRQMDESHLGAAIAGDDERGRADGIVTDQCAGTRSRGSV
;
A
#
# COMPACT_ATOMS: atom_id res chain seq x y z
N MET A 1 5.53 28.51 -9.68
CA MET A 1 6.92 27.99 -9.75
C MET A 1 7.10 27.21 -11.06
N PRO A 2 8.28 27.17 -11.70
CA PRO A 2 8.47 26.34 -12.88
C PRO A 2 8.34 24.86 -12.49
N ARG A 3 7.65 24.07 -13.34
CA ARG A 3 7.53 22.61 -13.15
C ARG A 3 8.90 21.98 -12.95
N ALA A 4 9.06 21.12 -11.96
CA ALA A 4 10.30 20.40 -11.71
C ALA A 4 10.71 19.59 -12.96
N SER A 5 11.92 19.80 -13.41
CA SER A 5 12.54 19.03 -14.50
C SER A 5 12.84 17.61 -14.03
N ARG A 6 12.88 16.64 -14.95
CA ARG A 6 13.38 15.28 -14.63
C ARG A 6 14.82 15.29 -14.10
N LEU A 7 15.59 16.32 -14.42
CA LEU A 7 16.99 16.48 -13.97
C LEU A 7 17.10 17.24 -12.65
N THR A 8 15.99 17.69 -12.05
CA THR A 8 16.02 18.36 -10.75
C THR A 8 16.55 17.40 -9.70
N PRO A 9 17.57 17.83 -8.91
CA PRO A 9 18.09 17.03 -7.82
C PRO A 9 17.01 16.75 -6.76
N LEU A 10 16.97 15.55 -6.20
CA LEU A 10 15.98 15.18 -5.19
C LEU A 10 15.99 16.08 -3.96
N ARG A 11 17.12 16.65 -3.61
CA ARG A 11 17.25 17.58 -2.47
C ARG A 11 16.64 18.96 -2.73
N GLU A 12 16.46 19.31 -4.00
CA GLU A 12 15.98 20.63 -4.44
C GLU A 12 14.54 20.60 -4.91
N ILE A 13 13.86 19.45 -4.77
CA ILE A 13 12.45 19.35 -5.18
C ILE A 13 11.57 20.15 -4.23
N HIS A 14 10.56 20.78 -4.84
CA HIS A 14 9.37 21.21 -4.15
C HIS A 14 8.34 20.10 -4.32
N ALA A 15 7.82 19.61 -3.22
CA ALA A 15 6.89 18.49 -3.22
C ALA A 15 5.75 18.68 -2.22
N VAL A 16 4.70 17.94 -2.45
CA VAL A 16 3.61 17.72 -1.50
C VAL A 16 3.75 16.31 -0.97
N ILE A 17 3.94 16.17 0.32
CA ILE A 17 3.83 14.87 0.99
C ILE A 17 2.36 14.63 1.27
N LEU A 18 1.83 13.49 0.84
CA LEU A 18 0.40 13.20 0.85
C LEU A 18 0.14 11.82 1.43
N ASP A 19 -0.90 11.75 2.26
CA ASP A 19 -1.53 10.51 2.71
C ASP A 19 -3.04 10.68 2.80
N THR A 20 -3.80 9.58 2.72
CA THR A 20 -5.26 9.62 2.78
C THR A 20 -5.82 8.49 3.64
N GLU A 21 -6.95 8.76 4.30
CA GLU A 21 -7.77 7.73 4.93
C GLU A 21 -9.05 7.51 4.13
N THR A 22 -9.55 6.26 4.16
CA THR A 22 -10.66 5.82 3.31
C THR A 22 -11.63 4.95 4.07
N THR A 23 -12.85 4.78 3.55
CA THR A 23 -13.87 3.89 4.16
C THR A 23 -13.46 2.43 4.15
N GLY A 24 -12.43 2.07 3.36
CA GLY A 24 -11.87 0.72 3.20
C GLY A 24 -10.81 0.74 2.11
N LEU A 25 -10.40 -0.42 1.62
CA LEU A 25 -9.24 -0.56 0.73
C LEU A 25 -9.58 -0.89 -0.72
N ASP A 26 -10.85 -0.93 -1.05
CA ASP A 26 -11.29 -1.14 -2.42
C ASP A 26 -11.37 0.18 -3.17
N VAL A 27 -10.35 0.49 -3.98
CA VAL A 27 -10.29 1.72 -4.76
C VAL A 27 -11.45 1.90 -5.74
N THR A 28 -12.26 0.87 -5.98
CA THR A 28 -13.42 0.93 -6.88
C THR A 28 -14.72 1.28 -6.16
N HIS A 29 -14.80 1.07 -4.86
CA HIS A 29 -16.02 1.24 -4.07
C HIS A 29 -15.82 2.13 -2.85
N ASP A 30 -14.66 2.07 -2.21
CA ASP A 30 -14.41 2.83 -1.00
C ASP A 30 -14.17 4.31 -1.29
N ARG A 31 -14.52 5.16 -0.34
CA ARG A 31 -14.51 6.61 -0.47
C ARG A 31 -13.46 7.23 0.43
N LEU A 32 -13.02 8.41 0.05
CA LEU A 32 -12.11 9.24 0.81
C LEU A 32 -12.81 9.81 2.06
N ILE A 33 -12.16 9.74 3.24
CA ILE A 33 -12.66 10.29 4.50
C ILE A 33 -11.71 11.28 5.15
N GLN A 34 -10.44 11.28 4.79
CA GLN A 34 -9.48 12.29 5.23
C GLN A 34 -8.38 12.46 4.20
N ILE A 35 -7.94 13.70 4.00
CA ILE A 35 -6.70 14.06 3.31
C ILE A 35 -5.78 14.70 4.34
N GLY A 36 -4.51 14.28 4.33
CA GLY A 36 -3.43 14.92 5.05
C GLY A 36 -2.26 15.19 4.12
N ALA A 37 -1.79 16.43 4.08
CA ALA A 37 -0.66 16.78 3.25
C ALA A 37 0.16 17.90 3.88
N THR A 38 1.45 17.95 3.54
CA THR A 38 2.38 19.01 3.92
C THR A 38 3.30 19.37 2.77
N ARG A 39 3.77 20.61 2.72
CA ARG A 39 4.80 21.02 1.78
C ARG A 39 6.15 20.45 2.19
N PHE A 40 6.96 20.10 1.20
CA PHE A 40 8.33 19.67 1.40
C PHE A 40 9.25 20.51 0.51
N GLN A 41 10.18 21.21 1.14
CA GLN A 41 11.12 22.10 0.47
C GLN A 41 12.46 22.08 1.19
N GLU A 42 13.55 22.27 0.46
CA GLU A 42 14.90 22.31 1.03
C GLU A 42 15.22 21.10 1.94
N GLY A 43 14.68 19.94 1.58
CA GLY A 43 14.91 18.69 2.31
C GLY A 43 14.15 18.53 3.62
N LYS A 44 13.08 19.30 3.87
CA LYS A 44 12.26 19.21 5.09
C LYS A 44 10.79 19.48 4.85
N CYS A 45 9.93 18.95 5.73
CA CYS A 45 8.52 19.32 5.80
C CYS A 45 8.35 20.74 6.35
N LEU A 46 7.37 21.46 5.81
CA LEU A 46 6.96 22.77 6.31
C LEU A 46 5.70 22.59 7.14
N GLU A 47 5.85 22.39 8.45
CA GLU A 47 4.73 22.12 9.38
C GLU A 47 3.68 23.25 9.40
N SER A 48 4.03 24.48 9.01
CA SER A 48 3.12 25.60 8.87
C SER A 48 2.33 25.61 7.57
N GLU A 49 2.71 24.77 6.59
CA GLU A 49 2.07 24.67 5.28
C GLU A 49 1.46 23.27 5.10
N THR A 50 0.34 23.05 5.77
CA THR A 50 -0.36 21.79 5.76
C THR A 50 -1.77 21.93 5.18
N PHE A 51 -2.25 20.83 4.60
CA PHE A 51 -3.64 20.65 4.21
C PHE A 51 -4.18 19.44 4.97
N SER A 52 -5.20 19.66 5.80
CA SER A 52 -5.80 18.58 6.59
C SER A 52 -7.30 18.77 6.66
N VAL A 53 -8.04 17.84 6.06
CA VAL A 53 -9.50 17.93 5.99
C VAL A 53 -10.14 16.54 6.16
N ARG A 54 -11.20 16.47 6.98
CA ARG A 54 -12.11 15.32 7.00
C ARG A 54 -13.19 15.52 5.96
N ILE A 55 -13.65 14.41 5.39
CA ILE A 55 -14.57 14.40 4.25
C ILE A 55 -15.72 13.46 4.60
N ASP A 56 -16.96 13.92 4.35
CA ASP A 56 -18.14 13.06 4.42
C ASP A 56 -18.20 12.16 3.18
N PRO A 57 -17.97 10.84 3.32
CA PRO A 57 -17.95 9.92 2.19
C PRO A 57 -19.35 9.64 1.63
N ARG A 58 -20.40 10.07 2.32
CA ARG A 58 -21.81 9.73 2.02
C ARG A 58 -22.06 8.22 1.92
N GLN A 59 -21.25 7.44 2.61
CA GLN A 59 -21.41 5.98 2.77
C GLN A 59 -20.81 5.54 4.11
N PRO A 60 -21.26 4.40 4.69
CA PRO A 60 -20.72 3.90 5.94
C PRO A 60 -19.24 3.58 5.85
N ILE A 61 -18.49 3.87 6.92
CA ILE A 61 -17.12 3.44 7.12
C ILE A 61 -17.15 2.00 7.64
N VAL A 62 -16.39 1.10 7.03
CA VAL A 62 -16.35 -0.27 7.51
C VAL A 62 -15.65 -0.35 8.87
N GLU A 63 -16.18 -1.17 9.78
CA GLU A 63 -15.67 -1.33 11.13
C GLU A 63 -14.15 -1.60 11.15
N ALA A 64 -13.71 -2.41 10.20
CA ALA A 64 -12.32 -2.75 10.05
C ALA A 64 -11.42 -1.56 9.69
N ALA A 65 -11.88 -0.60 8.90
CA ALA A 65 -11.17 0.64 8.60
C ALA A 65 -11.15 1.54 9.82
N THR A 66 -12.30 1.70 10.50
CA THR A 66 -12.40 2.43 11.77
C THR A 66 -11.44 1.87 12.83
N ALA A 67 -11.26 0.55 12.89
CA ALA A 67 -10.31 -0.08 13.84
C ALA A 67 -8.85 0.31 13.58
N ILE A 68 -8.51 0.78 12.38
CA ILE A 68 -7.16 1.22 12.01
C ILE A 68 -6.97 2.71 12.29
N HIS A 69 -7.78 3.57 11.66
CA HIS A 69 -7.58 5.02 11.70
C HIS A 69 -8.43 5.72 12.77
N GLY A 70 -9.32 4.99 13.45
CA GLY A 70 -10.17 5.54 14.53
C GLY A 70 -11.26 6.51 14.07
N ILE A 71 -11.37 6.80 12.76
CA ILE A 71 -12.39 7.72 12.24
C ILE A 71 -13.71 6.96 12.12
N THR A 72 -14.76 7.52 12.74
CA THR A 72 -16.11 6.93 12.73
C THR A 72 -17.05 7.73 11.85
N ASP A 73 -18.20 7.14 11.47
CA ASP A 73 -19.25 7.84 10.73
C ASP A 73 -19.70 9.14 11.44
N ALA A 74 -19.70 9.14 12.77
CA ALA A 74 -20.07 10.32 13.54
C ALA A 74 -19.07 11.48 13.39
N MET A 75 -17.78 11.17 13.18
CA MET A 75 -16.71 12.16 13.05
C MET A 75 -16.66 12.82 11.68
N VAL A 76 -17.19 12.17 10.65
CA VAL A 76 -17.24 12.69 9.26
C VAL A 76 -18.61 13.27 8.91
N ARG A 77 -19.63 13.00 9.72
CA ARG A 77 -20.97 13.52 9.51
C ARG A 77 -20.99 15.05 9.60
N GLY A 78 -21.39 15.68 8.50
CA GLY A 78 -21.41 17.15 8.39
C GLY A 78 -20.08 17.77 8.02
N ALA A 79 -19.05 16.98 7.80
CA ALA A 79 -17.86 17.43 7.11
C ALA A 79 -18.18 17.74 5.62
N PRO A 80 -17.38 18.55 4.94
CA PRO A 80 -17.59 18.78 3.52
C PRO A 80 -17.42 17.47 2.72
N SER A 81 -18.15 17.35 1.62
CA SER A 81 -17.89 16.29 0.64
C SER A 81 -16.61 16.59 -0.13
N PHE A 82 -16.06 15.58 -0.82
CA PHE A 82 -14.88 15.79 -1.66
C PHE A 82 -15.14 16.83 -2.76
N GLU A 83 -16.33 16.85 -3.33
CA GLU A 83 -16.73 17.82 -4.35
C GLU A 83 -16.64 19.27 -3.86
N GLU A 84 -16.95 19.51 -2.59
CA GLU A 84 -16.91 20.85 -1.98
C GLU A 84 -15.49 21.34 -1.70
N ILE A 85 -14.53 20.44 -1.43
CA ILE A 85 -13.12 20.81 -1.13
C ILE A 85 -12.16 20.60 -2.30
N ARG A 86 -12.62 20.00 -3.36
CA ARG A 86 -11.83 19.57 -4.51
C ARG A 86 -11.01 20.69 -5.14
N ASP A 87 -11.64 21.84 -5.37
CA ASP A 87 -11.01 22.97 -6.07
C ASP A 87 -9.93 23.61 -5.18
N GLU A 88 -10.19 23.75 -3.88
CA GLU A 88 -9.21 24.18 -2.88
C GLU A 88 -8.02 23.21 -2.82
N PHE A 89 -8.30 21.92 -2.79
CA PHE A 89 -7.26 20.88 -2.79
C PHE A 89 -6.39 20.94 -4.06
N LEU A 90 -7.01 21.08 -5.23
CA LEU A 90 -6.28 21.20 -6.49
C LEU A 90 -5.42 22.46 -6.56
N GLU A 91 -5.93 23.60 -6.09
CA GLU A 91 -5.16 24.83 -6.00
C GLU A 91 -3.98 24.66 -5.03
N TRP A 92 -4.23 24.00 -3.89
CA TRP A 92 -3.21 23.80 -2.88
C TRP A 92 -2.08 22.87 -3.36
N ILE A 93 -2.36 21.72 -3.98
CA ILE A 93 -1.30 20.82 -4.48
C ILE A 93 -0.58 21.39 -5.70
N GLY A 94 -1.28 22.12 -6.55
CA GLY A 94 -0.74 22.68 -7.78
C GLY A 94 -0.12 21.62 -8.72
N ASP A 95 1.03 21.97 -9.28
CA ASP A 95 1.82 21.10 -10.17
C ASP A 95 3.02 20.46 -9.47
N ASP A 96 3.11 20.52 -8.15
CA ASP A 96 4.22 20.01 -7.37
C ASP A 96 4.27 18.47 -7.44
N ILE A 97 5.45 17.91 -7.19
CA ILE A 97 5.65 16.47 -7.11
C ILE A 97 4.92 15.95 -5.87
N ILE A 98 4.18 14.85 -6.02
CA ILE A 98 3.56 14.19 -4.87
C ILE A 98 4.50 13.10 -4.36
N VAL A 99 4.77 13.09 -3.07
CA VAL A 99 5.52 12.04 -2.37
C VAL A 99 4.60 11.38 -1.37
N GLY A 100 4.65 10.06 -1.28
CA GLY A 100 3.86 9.32 -0.30
C GLY A 100 4.39 7.90 -0.08
N GLN A 101 3.82 7.24 0.89
CA GLN A 101 4.11 5.84 1.21
C GLN A 101 3.08 4.94 0.54
N SER A 102 3.49 4.11 -0.42
CA SER A 102 2.54 3.35 -1.26
C SER A 102 1.52 4.26 -1.96
N ILE A 103 1.97 5.40 -2.43
CA ILE A 103 1.17 6.53 -2.92
C ILE A 103 0.22 6.16 -4.08
N GLY A 104 0.47 5.05 -4.74
CA GLY A 104 -0.40 4.56 -5.81
C GLY A 104 -1.85 4.36 -5.39
N PHE A 105 -2.09 3.92 -4.14
CA PHE A 105 -3.42 3.77 -3.60
C PHE A 105 -4.13 5.12 -3.45
N ASP A 106 -3.48 6.07 -2.82
CA ASP A 106 -4.01 7.42 -2.57
C ASP A 106 -4.35 8.12 -3.88
N LEU A 107 -3.46 8.02 -4.87
CA LEU A 107 -3.70 8.59 -6.19
C LEU A 107 -4.86 7.91 -6.92
N ALA A 108 -5.02 6.59 -6.78
CA ALA A 108 -6.14 5.87 -7.40
C ALA A 108 -7.49 6.30 -6.81
N ILE A 109 -7.58 6.48 -5.49
CA ILE A 109 -8.77 7.00 -4.81
C ILE A 109 -9.05 8.44 -5.26
N LEU A 110 -8.03 9.31 -5.24
CA LEU A 110 -8.17 10.71 -5.64
C LEU A 110 -8.61 10.86 -7.10
N VAL A 111 -8.01 10.11 -8.03
CA VAL A 111 -8.43 10.11 -9.45
C VAL A 111 -9.89 9.71 -9.59
N ARG A 112 -10.35 8.74 -8.81
CA ARG A 112 -11.74 8.32 -8.84
C ARG A 112 -12.67 9.37 -8.24
N GLU A 113 -12.32 9.97 -7.10
CA GLU A 113 -13.12 11.05 -6.50
C GLU A 113 -13.20 12.26 -7.43
N MET A 114 -12.11 12.63 -8.11
CA MET A 114 -12.11 13.68 -9.13
C MET A 114 -13.07 13.34 -10.27
N ARG A 115 -13.02 12.11 -10.79
CA ARG A 115 -13.92 11.66 -11.85
C ARG A 115 -15.38 11.67 -11.40
N ASN A 116 -15.67 11.21 -10.20
CA ASN A 116 -17.02 11.22 -9.62
C ASN A 116 -17.56 12.64 -9.48
N SER A 117 -16.67 13.62 -9.28
CA SER A 117 -17.01 15.05 -9.22
C SER A 117 -16.91 15.78 -10.58
N GLY A 118 -16.82 15.02 -11.67
CA GLY A 118 -16.88 15.54 -13.04
C GLY A 118 -15.55 16.09 -13.59
N ILE A 119 -14.42 15.83 -12.91
CA ILE A 119 -13.10 16.31 -13.36
C ILE A 119 -12.23 15.13 -13.82
N GLU A 120 -11.69 15.23 -15.00
CA GLU A 120 -10.62 14.34 -15.47
C GLU A 120 -9.27 14.88 -15.00
N TRP A 121 -8.85 14.45 -13.83
CA TRP A 121 -7.59 14.85 -13.24
C TRP A 121 -6.47 13.86 -13.58
N ARG A 122 -5.32 14.41 -13.94
CA ARG A 122 -4.09 13.65 -14.11
C ARG A 122 -3.13 14.03 -13.01
N PRO A 123 -2.79 13.08 -12.11
CA PRO A 123 -1.84 13.35 -11.04
C PRO A 123 -0.53 13.91 -11.59
N PRO A 124 0.12 14.83 -10.87
CA PRO A 124 1.49 15.22 -11.18
C PRO A 124 2.45 14.03 -11.00
N ARG A 125 3.74 14.26 -11.21
CA ARG A 125 4.77 13.26 -10.92
C ARG A 125 4.70 12.83 -9.47
N CYS A 126 4.96 11.55 -9.21
CA CYS A 126 4.98 11.03 -7.85
C CYS A 126 6.25 10.25 -7.55
N LEU A 127 6.64 10.28 -6.27
CA LEU A 127 7.70 9.46 -5.69
C LEU A 127 7.08 8.64 -4.55
N ASP A 128 7.45 7.38 -4.48
CA ASP A 128 6.95 6.43 -3.48
C ASP A 128 8.10 6.03 -2.56
N THR A 129 8.02 6.40 -1.29
CA THR A 129 9.06 6.14 -0.29
C THR A 129 9.30 4.66 -0.07
N LYS A 130 8.26 3.83 -0.14
CA LYS A 130 8.38 2.37 -0.07
C LYS A 130 9.19 1.80 -1.23
N LEU A 131 8.92 2.26 -2.45
CA LEU A 131 9.65 1.81 -3.63
C LEU A 131 11.09 2.31 -3.64
N LEU A 132 11.32 3.53 -3.16
CA LEU A 132 12.67 4.10 -3.05
C LEU A 132 13.50 3.35 -1.99
N ALA A 133 12.93 3.05 -0.82
CA ALA A 133 13.59 2.23 0.20
C ALA A 133 13.89 0.82 -0.33
N ALA A 134 12.92 0.17 -0.97
CA ALA A 134 13.14 -1.14 -1.59
C ALA A 134 14.22 -1.13 -2.70
N ALA A 135 14.42 0.01 -3.37
CA ALA A 135 15.49 0.16 -4.36
C ALA A 135 16.89 0.24 -3.73
N LEU A 136 16.99 0.62 -2.46
CA LEU A 136 18.25 0.64 -1.68
C LEU A 136 18.56 -0.72 -1.07
N ASP A 137 17.56 -1.36 -0.47
CA ASP A 137 17.74 -2.54 0.39
C ASP A 137 17.48 -3.86 -0.34
N GLY A 138 16.95 -3.81 -1.55
CA GLY A 138 16.44 -4.97 -2.27
C GLY A 138 14.96 -5.23 -2.01
N SER A 139 14.35 -6.09 -2.84
CA SER A 139 12.89 -6.30 -2.86
C SER A 139 12.30 -6.98 -1.61
N ASP A 140 13.15 -7.63 -0.81
CA ASP A 140 12.73 -8.45 0.34
C ASP A 140 12.76 -7.70 1.67
N ALA A 141 13.27 -6.46 1.69
CA ALA A 141 13.29 -5.65 2.90
C ALA A 141 11.88 -5.18 3.27
N GLU A 142 11.56 -5.21 4.55
CA GLU A 142 10.32 -4.66 5.06
C GLU A 142 10.36 -3.13 4.94
N SER A 143 9.49 -2.57 4.10
CA SER A 143 9.43 -1.14 3.78
C SER A 143 8.06 -0.55 4.13
N THR A 144 7.44 -1.03 5.22
CA THR A 144 6.22 -0.40 5.77
C THR A 144 6.57 0.96 6.39
N LEU A 145 5.57 1.82 6.56
CA LEU A 145 5.78 3.12 7.19
C LEU A 145 6.41 2.96 8.60
N ASP A 146 5.89 2.01 9.39
CA ASP A 146 6.37 1.73 10.74
C ASP A 146 7.80 1.17 10.74
N ALA A 147 8.13 0.27 9.80
CA ALA A 147 9.47 -0.28 9.69
C ALA A 147 10.50 0.79 9.29
N LEU A 148 10.14 1.66 8.35
CA LEU A 148 11.01 2.78 7.95
C LEU A 148 11.15 3.82 9.06
N ALA A 149 10.06 4.13 9.79
CA ALA A 149 10.12 5.00 10.96
C ALA A 149 11.05 4.42 12.03
N ALA A 150 10.94 3.13 12.32
CA ALA A 150 11.84 2.45 13.27
C ALA A 150 13.30 2.47 12.80
N ARG A 151 13.56 2.23 11.49
CA ARG A 151 14.91 2.28 10.90
C ARG A 151 15.58 3.63 11.12
N PHE A 152 14.84 4.72 10.99
CA PHE A 152 15.34 6.08 11.11
C PHE A 152 15.11 6.72 12.48
N GLU A 153 14.66 5.94 13.47
CA GLU A 153 14.36 6.39 14.83
C GLU A 153 13.35 7.56 14.87
N ILE A 154 12.40 7.57 13.93
CA ILE A 154 11.34 8.58 13.83
C ILE A 154 10.22 8.20 14.80
N PRO A 155 9.80 9.11 15.72
CA PRO A 155 8.69 8.84 16.62
C PRO A 155 7.37 8.61 15.86
N LEU A 156 6.59 7.62 16.29
CA LEU A 156 5.25 7.37 15.79
C LEU A 156 4.28 8.35 16.47
N VAL A 157 3.95 9.45 15.78
CA VAL A 157 3.01 10.46 16.26
C VAL A 157 1.81 10.51 15.33
N ASP A 158 0.61 10.58 15.91
CA ASP A 158 -0.67 10.65 15.18
C ASP A 158 -0.79 9.61 14.06
N ARG A 159 -0.33 8.40 14.35
CA ARG A 159 -0.34 7.27 13.41
C ARG A 159 -1.78 6.92 13.01
N HIS A 160 -1.97 6.63 11.73
CA HIS A 160 -3.29 6.41 11.13
C HIS A 160 -4.19 7.67 11.16
N GLN A 161 -3.58 8.84 11.17
CA GLN A 161 -4.21 10.08 10.79
C GLN A 161 -3.48 10.61 9.56
N ALA A 162 -4.19 10.93 8.50
CA ALA A 162 -3.57 11.25 7.22
C ALA A 162 -2.47 12.32 7.31
N LEU A 163 -2.65 13.37 8.11
CA LEU A 163 -1.60 14.39 8.29
C LEU A 163 -0.40 13.84 9.08
N GLY A 164 -0.62 13.05 10.12
CA GLY A 164 0.45 12.43 10.91
C GLY A 164 1.29 11.50 10.04
N ASP A 165 0.64 10.65 9.23
CA ASP A 165 1.31 9.74 8.31
C ASP A 165 2.02 10.48 7.16
N ALA A 166 1.46 11.59 6.67
CA ALA A 166 2.13 12.45 5.70
C ALA A 166 3.39 13.09 6.29
N LEU A 167 3.33 13.67 7.50
CA LEU A 167 4.50 14.25 8.17
C LEU A 167 5.60 13.20 8.40
N MET A 168 5.23 12.03 8.88
CA MET A 168 6.15 10.90 9.07
C MET A 168 6.78 10.45 7.75
N THR A 169 5.98 10.34 6.69
CA THR A 169 6.46 10.03 5.33
C THR A 169 7.48 11.06 4.85
N GLY A 170 7.25 12.33 5.13
CA GLY A 170 8.18 13.39 4.79
C GLY A 170 9.51 13.29 5.55
N GLU A 171 9.46 12.96 6.84
CA GLU A 171 10.68 12.71 7.63
C GLU A 171 11.43 11.47 7.12
N ILE A 172 10.73 10.38 6.79
CA ILE A 172 11.34 9.21 6.15
C ILE A 172 11.99 9.60 4.82
N PHE A 173 11.29 10.36 3.98
CA PHE A 173 11.85 10.82 2.70
C PHE A 173 13.11 11.65 2.91
N ARG A 174 13.13 12.56 3.88
CA ARG A 174 14.30 13.34 4.26
C ARG A 174 15.51 12.46 4.62
N HIS A 175 15.28 11.40 5.39
CA HIS A 175 16.32 10.44 5.76
C HIS A 175 16.77 9.54 4.60
N LEU A 176 15.88 9.23 3.68
CA LEU A 176 16.24 8.48 2.48
C LEU A 176 17.11 9.27 1.50
N LEU A 177 16.98 10.60 1.44
CA LEU A 177 17.70 11.43 0.47
C LEU A 177 19.22 11.20 0.46
N PRO A 178 19.95 11.22 1.60
CA PRO A 178 21.40 10.96 1.58
C PRO A 178 21.73 9.52 1.18
N GLU A 179 20.92 8.54 1.53
CA GLU A 179 21.14 7.14 1.14
C GLU A 179 20.92 6.95 -0.36
N LEU A 180 19.88 7.57 -0.93
CA LEU A 180 19.61 7.58 -2.37
C LEU A 180 20.76 8.22 -3.14
N GLU A 181 21.27 9.35 -2.66
CA GLU A 181 22.40 10.04 -3.28
C GLU A 181 23.66 9.17 -3.29
N ASN A 182 23.97 8.49 -2.18
CA ASN A 182 25.09 7.55 -2.07
C ASN A 182 24.93 6.36 -3.01
N ALA A 183 23.69 5.91 -3.26
CA ALA A 183 23.38 4.86 -4.23
C ALA A 183 23.32 5.35 -5.69
N GLY A 184 23.67 6.63 -5.94
CA GLY A 184 23.66 7.24 -7.28
C GLY A 184 22.27 7.63 -7.79
N ILE A 185 21.26 7.66 -6.93
CA ILE A 185 19.88 8.09 -7.24
C ILE A 185 19.78 9.56 -6.83
N ARG A 186 20.11 10.47 -7.72
CA ARG A 186 20.30 11.90 -7.40
C ARG A 186 19.20 12.80 -7.93
N THR A 187 18.54 12.39 -9.02
CA THR A 187 17.54 13.20 -9.72
C THR A 187 16.17 12.51 -9.73
N ILE A 188 15.15 13.27 -10.06
CA ILE A 188 13.80 12.72 -10.29
C ILE A 188 13.83 11.59 -11.32
N ALA A 189 14.60 11.73 -12.40
CA ALA A 189 14.73 10.70 -13.43
C ALA A 189 15.34 9.40 -12.90
N ASP A 190 16.34 9.50 -12.03
CA ASP A 190 16.96 8.33 -11.40
C ASP A 190 15.95 7.61 -10.50
N ALA A 191 15.25 8.38 -9.66
CA ALA A 191 14.21 7.85 -8.78
C ALA A 191 13.07 7.16 -9.54
N GLU A 192 12.52 7.82 -10.57
CA GLU A 192 11.48 7.24 -11.45
C GLU A 192 11.95 5.94 -12.10
N THR A 193 13.20 5.89 -12.55
CA THR A 193 13.78 4.69 -13.19
C THR A 193 13.90 3.54 -12.20
N ARG A 194 14.35 3.81 -10.99
CA ARG A 194 14.50 2.81 -9.92
C ARG A 194 13.16 2.30 -9.42
N MET A 195 12.21 3.19 -9.17
CA MET A 195 10.84 2.80 -8.83
C MET A 195 10.19 1.96 -9.93
N GLY A 196 10.36 2.33 -11.20
CA GLY A 196 9.84 1.56 -12.33
C GLY A 196 10.45 0.15 -12.43
N GLY A 197 11.70 -0.02 -12.04
CA GLY A 197 12.36 -1.33 -11.89
C GLY A 197 11.70 -2.18 -10.80
N GLN A 198 11.50 -1.62 -9.63
CA GLN A 198 10.84 -2.29 -8.50
C GLN A 198 9.39 -2.66 -8.82
N MET A 199 8.64 -1.77 -9.47
CA MET A 199 7.30 -2.06 -9.95
C MET A 199 7.25 -3.28 -10.88
N ARG A 200 8.20 -3.41 -11.81
CA ARG A 200 8.25 -4.56 -12.73
C ARG A 200 8.55 -5.87 -12.01
N ILE A 201 9.40 -5.85 -10.99
CA ILE A 201 9.67 -7.03 -10.15
C ILE A 201 8.39 -7.43 -9.42
N ARG A 202 7.71 -6.47 -8.79
CA ARG A 202 6.43 -6.70 -8.09
C ARG A 202 5.31 -7.16 -9.01
N ASN A 203 5.18 -6.57 -10.19
CA ASN A 203 4.17 -7.00 -11.18
C ASN A 203 4.42 -8.42 -11.71
N ARG A 204 5.65 -8.92 -11.65
CA ARG A 204 5.95 -10.34 -11.91
C ARG A 204 5.54 -11.25 -10.76
N GLN A 205 5.41 -10.72 -9.55
CA GLN A 205 5.03 -11.48 -8.36
C GLN A 205 3.52 -11.50 -8.10
N GLY A 206 2.73 -10.83 -8.92
CA GLY A 206 1.28 -10.81 -8.81
C GLY A 206 0.73 -9.45 -9.27
N ASP A 207 -0.31 -9.49 -10.05
CA ASP A 207 -1.01 -8.36 -10.65
C ASP A 207 -1.41 -7.28 -9.62
N GLU A 208 -0.46 -6.43 -9.26
CA GLU A 208 -0.70 -5.25 -8.45
C GLU A 208 -1.16 -4.09 -9.34
N GLY A 209 -2.32 -4.16 -9.95
CA GLY A 209 -2.88 -3.16 -10.85
C GLY A 209 -3.02 -1.73 -10.29
N TRP A 210 -2.42 -1.42 -9.17
CA TRP A 210 -2.42 -0.08 -8.55
C TRP A 210 -1.47 0.89 -9.21
N TYR A 211 -0.42 0.37 -9.81
CA TYR A 211 0.62 1.18 -10.41
C TYR A 211 0.39 1.46 -11.89
N ASP A 212 -0.69 0.94 -12.44
CA ASP A 212 -1.10 1.33 -13.79
C ASP A 212 -1.68 2.75 -13.74
N ARG A 213 -0.89 3.69 -14.20
CA ARG A 213 -1.24 5.12 -14.26
C ARG A 213 -2.41 5.42 -15.19
N THR A 214 -2.91 4.46 -15.93
CA THR A 214 -3.89 4.66 -17.00
C THR A 214 -5.15 3.85 -16.86
N ALA A 215 -5.15 2.80 -16.05
CA ALA A 215 -6.31 1.94 -15.89
C ALA A 215 -6.73 1.85 -14.43
N LEU A 216 -7.94 2.25 -14.15
CA LEU A 216 -8.65 1.71 -12.99
C LEU A 216 -8.71 0.20 -13.19
N PRO A 217 -8.43 -0.62 -12.17
CA PRO A 217 -8.60 -2.05 -12.30
C PRO A 217 -10.04 -2.33 -12.77
N PRO A 218 -10.22 -3.29 -13.69
CA PRO A 218 -11.56 -3.66 -14.10
C PRO A 218 -12.37 -4.04 -12.86
N PRO A 219 -13.67 -3.74 -12.82
CA PRO A 219 -14.53 -4.15 -11.73
C PRO A 219 -14.39 -5.66 -11.56
N ASP A 220 -14.06 -6.09 -10.34
CA ASP A 220 -13.93 -7.50 -10.03
C ASP A 220 -15.31 -8.18 -10.22
N PRO A 221 -15.48 -9.13 -11.16
CA PRO A 221 -16.75 -9.76 -11.42
C PRO A 221 -17.29 -10.58 -10.23
N TRP A 222 -16.52 -10.72 -9.14
CA TRP A 222 -16.86 -11.47 -7.94
C TRP A 222 -17.22 -10.58 -6.75
N GLN A 223 -17.42 -9.28 -6.93
CA GLN A 223 -17.85 -8.36 -5.85
C GLN A 223 -19.34 -8.49 -5.54
N SER A 224 -19.80 -9.66 -5.27
CA SER A 224 -21.01 -9.84 -4.47
C SER A 224 -20.61 -9.80 -2.99
N GLY A 225 -20.70 -8.66 -2.40
CA GLY A 225 -20.90 -8.25 -0.99
C GLY A 225 -20.67 -9.18 0.20
N ARG A 226 -19.84 -10.20 0.11
CA ARG A 226 -19.57 -11.13 1.19
C ARG A 226 -18.08 -11.40 1.27
N ASP A 227 -17.52 -11.27 2.43
CA ASP A 227 -16.16 -11.58 2.86
C ASP A 227 -15.17 -10.42 2.78
N ARG A 228 -15.42 -9.40 3.62
CA ARG A 228 -14.37 -8.51 4.05
C ARG A 228 -13.58 -9.21 5.15
N ALA A 229 -12.38 -9.66 4.85
CA ALA A 229 -11.49 -10.26 5.84
C ALA A 229 -11.17 -9.23 6.96
N PRO A 230 -11.03 -9.66 8.21
CA PRO A 230 -10.67 -8.76 9.30
C PRO A 230 -9.31 -8.15 9.01
N LEU A 231 -9.24 -6.82 9.13
CA LEU A 231 -8.04 -6.04 8.93
C LEU A 231 -7.06 -6.35 10.07
N ALA A 232 -5.98 -7.07 9.80
CA ALA A 232 -4.85 -7.14 10.69
C ALA A 232 -4.00 -5.85 10.52
N ARG A 233 -3.14 -5.53 11.46
CA ARG A 233 -2.21 -4.37 11.44
C ARG A 233 -1.14 -4.51 10.35
N LEU A 234 -1.53 -4.61 9.10
CA LEU A 234 -0.62 -4.97 8.02
C LEU A 234 -0.74 -3.94 6.89
N ASP A 235 0.32 -3.84 6.10
CA ASP A 235 0.42 -3.01 4.91
C ASP A 235 -0.85 -3.13 4.05
N ARG A 236 -1.36 -2.00 3.54
CA ARG A 236 -2.53 -1.90 2.65
C ARG A 236 -2.48 -2.91 1.49
N PHE A 237 -1.30 -3.34 1.09
CA PHE A 237 -1.07 -4.38 0.10
C PHE A 237 -1.75 -5.71 0.43
N LEU A 238 -1.67 -6.19 1.67
CA LEU A 238 -2.23 -7.48 2.08
C LEU A 238 -3.75 -7.53 2.09
N TYR A 239 -4.41 -6.38 2.10
CA TYR A 239 -5.86 -6.31 2.11
C TYR A 239 -6.51 -6.35 0.74
N ARG A 240 -5.74 -6.12 -0.30
CA ARG A 240 -6.24 -6.10 -1.67
C ARG A 240 -6.23 -7.47 -2.31
N HIS A 241 -5.36 -8.36 -1.83
CA HIS A 241 -5.28 -9.72 -2.31
C HIS A 241 -6.22 -10.60 -1.50
N ARG A 242 -7.16 -11.22 -2.18
CA ARG A 242 -7.94 -12.31 -1.59
C ARG A 242 -7.01 -13.50 -1.43
N VAL A 243 -7.31 -14.37 -0.46
CA VAL A 243 -6.56 -15.62 -0.29
C VAL A 243 -6.40 -16.38 -1.62
N ARG A 244 -7.41 -16.36 -2.49
CA ARG A 244 -7.35 -16.95 -3.83
C ARG A 244 -6.31 -16.32 -4.77
N ASP A 245 -5.97 -15.04 -4.60
CA ASP A 245 -5.01 -14.32 -5.44
C ASP A 245 -3.57 -14.63 -5.02
N ALA A 246 -3.42 -15.07 -3.75
CA ALA A 246 -2.19 -15.60 -3.18
C ALA A 246 -2.14 -17.14 -3.22
N MET A 247 -3.24 -17.80 -3.59
CA MET A 247 -3.27 -19.26 -3.75
C MET A 247 -2.53 -19.65 -5.02
N ALA A 248 -1.60 -20.61 -4.89
CA ALA A 248 -1.04 -21.28 -6.05
C ALA A 248 -2.18 -21.91 -6.88
N PRO A 249 -2.08 -21.90 -8.23
CA PRO A 249 -3.13 -22.45 -9.09
C PRO A 249 -3.38 -23.94 -8.87
N SER A 250 -2.50 -24.63 -8.18
CA SER A 250 -2.68 -26.00 -7.71
C SER A 250 -2.34 -26.08 -6.23
N VAL A 251 -3.35 -26.18 -5.38
CA VAL A 251 -3.14 -26.53 -3.97
C VAL A 251 -2.88 -28.03 -3.90
N GLY A 252 -1.74 -28.42 -3.31
CA GLY A 252 -1.47 -29.82 -3.03
C GLY A 252 -2.50 -30.36 -2.03
N LEU A 253 -3.41 -31.21 -2.45
CA LEU A 253 -4.30 -31.93 -1.55
C LEU A 253 -3.58 -33.16 -1.00
N LEU A 254 -3.43 -33.22 0.32
CA LEU A 254 -2.91 -34.38 1.03
C LEU A 254 -4.06 -35.20 1.56
N LEU A 255 -4.07 -36.49 1.27
CA LEU A 255 -5.08 -37.38 1.83
C LEU A 255 -4.68 -37.81 3.24
N PRO A 256 -5.61 -37.91 4.20
CA PRO A 256 -5.33 -38.31 5.59
C PRO A 256 -4.60 -39.64 5.76
N ARG A 257 -4.68 -40.52 4.75
CA ARG A 257 -4.02 -41.84 4.71
C ARG A 257 -2.58 -41.80 4.18
N GLN A 258 -2.10 -40.68 3.62
CA GLN A 258 -0.72 -40.55 3.16
C GLN A 258 0.25 -40.47 4.34
N THR A 259 1.45 -40.99 4.15
CA THR A 259 2.49 -40.83 5.15
C THR A 259 3.05 -39.41 5.13
N LEU A 260 3.65 -38.96 6.22
CA LEU A 260 4.30 -37.65 6.29
C LEU A 260 5.43 -37.55 5.26
N ALA A 261 6.14 -38.66 4.98
CA ALA A 261 7.19 -38.72 3.97
C ALA A 261 6.64 -38.50 2.54
N ASP A 262 5.45 -39.06 2.24
CA ASP A 262 4.81 -38.85 0.95
C ASP A 262 4.31 -37.42 0.81
N ALA A 263 3.78 -36.84 1.90
CA ALA A 263 3.35 -35.47 1.94
C ALA A 263 4.50 -34.49 1.68
N ILE A 264 5.65 -34.68 2.34
CA ILE A 264 6.84 -33.86 2.14
C ILE A 264 7.31 -33.96 0.69
N ARG A 265 7.40 -35.16 0.14
CA ARG A 265 7.82 -35.37 -1.24
C ARG A 265 6.88 -34.68 -2.24
N GLN A 266 5.58 -34.79 -2.03
CA GLN A 266 4.58 -34.12 -2.87
C GLN A 266 4.67 -32.59 -2.78
N MET A 267 4.96 -32.05 -1.60
CA MET A 267 5.17 -30.62 -1.40
C MET A 267 6.45 -30.12 -2.08
N ASP A 268 7.54 -30.87 -1.97
CA ASP A 268 8.82 -30.56 -2.63
C ASP A 268 8.71 -30.61 -4.15
N GLU A 269 8.07 -31.64 -4.70
CA GLU A 269 7.84 -31.79 -6.15
C GLU A 269 6.96 -30.68 -6.72
N SER A 270 6.05 -30.16 -5.91
CA SER A 270 5.10 -29.09 -6.28
C SER A 270 5.60 -27.70 -5.91
N HIS A 271 6.77 -27.57 -5.29
CA HIS A 271 7.33 -26.31 -4.75
C HIS A 271 6.38 -25.57 -3.81
N LEU A 272 5.64 -26.30 -2.97
CA LEU A 272 4.67 -25.76 -2.04
C LEU A 272 5.20 -25.75 -0.61
N GLY A 273 5.22 -24.60 0.05
CA GLY A 273 5.55 -24.47 1.47
C GLY A 273 4.44 -24.93 2.42
N ALA A 274 3.24 -25.20 1.91
CA ALA A 274 2.08 -25.70 2.65
C ALA A 274 1.15 -26.50 1.75
N ALA A 275 0.44 -27.46 2.33
CA ALA A 275 -0.59 -28.25 1.64
C ALA A 275 -1.81 -28.48 2.54
N ILE A 276 -2.97 -28.61 1.95
CA ILE A 276 -4.23 -28.87 2.66
C ILE A 276 -4.40 -30.38 2.82
N ALA A 277 -4.63 -30.83 4.05
CA ALA A 277 -5.04 -32.22 4.32
C ALA A 277 -6.58 -32.30 4.36
N GLY A 278 -7.16 -33.19 3.61
CA GLY A 278 -8.61 -33.34 3.54
C GLY A 278 -9.10 -34.53 2.73
N ASP A 279 -10.40 -34.76 2.76
CA ASP A 279 -11.07 -35.84 2.03
C ASP A 279 -11.51 -35.33 0.65
N ASP A 280 -10.98 -35.96 -0.41
CA ASP A 280 -11.22 -35.59 -1.80
C ASP A 280 -12.69 -35.77 -2.21
N GLU A 281 -13.39 -36.74 -1.62
CA GLU A 281 -14.80 -37.06 -1.96
C GLU A 281 -15.82 -36.08 -1.36
N ARG A 282 -15.42 -35.33 -0.31
CA ARG A 282 -16.33 -34.43 0.44
C ARG A 282 -15.95 -32.95 0.32
N GLY A 283 -14.83 -32.63 -0.29
CA GLY A 283 -14.35 -31.26 -0.43
C GLY A 283 -14.10 -30.53 0.92
N ARG A 284 -13.86 -31.32 1.98
CA ARG A 284 -13.69 -30.81 3.33
C ARG A 284 -12.20 -30.82 3.71
N ALA A 285 -11.69 -29.66 4.09
CA ALA A 285 -10.35 -29.54 4.64
C ALA A 285 -10.36 -29.93 6.13
N ASP A 286 -9.49 -30.87 6.51
CA ASP A 286 -9.31 -31.33 7.89
C ASP A 286 -8.12 -30.64 8.58
N GLY A 287 -7.20 -30.05 7.83
CA GLY A 287 -6.03 -29.33 8.35
C GLY A 287 -5.09 -28.81 7.27
N ILE A 288 -4.00 -28.20 7.72
CA ILE A 288 -2.92 -27.70 6.88
C ILE A 288 -1.60 -28.33 7.37
N VAL A 289 -0.78 -28.81 6.43
CA VAL A 289 0.56 -29.28 6.70
C VAL A 289 1.53 -28.26 6.10
N THR A 290 2.51 -27.81 6.89
CA THR A 290 3.56 -26.89 6.44
C THR A 290 4.91 -27.58 6.51
N ASP A 291 5.89 -27.10 5.74
CA ASP A 291 7.28 -27.56 5.76
C ASP A 291 7.91 -27.45 7.15
N GLN A 292 7.53 -26.43 7.96
CA GLN A 292 7.96 -26.28 9.34
C GLN A 292 7.43 -27.40 10.25
N CYS A 293 6.22 -27.87 10.05
CA CYS A 293 5.67 -29.01 10.80
C CYS A 293 6.39 -30.31 10.45
N ALA A 294 6.88 -30.43 9.22
CA ALA A 294 7.62 -31.59 8.75
C ALA A 294 9.08 -31.63 9.29
N GLY A 295 9.71 -30.45 9.48
CA GLY A 295 11.10 -30.34 9.95
C GLY A 295 11.29 -30.54 11.46
N THR A 296 10.27 -30.33 12.28
CA THR A 296 10.36 -30.41 13.76
C THR A 296 10.37 -31.84 14.32
N ARG A 297 9.99 -32.85 13.54
CA ARG A 297 10.03 -34.26 13.97
C ARG A 297 11.24 -35.06 13.55
N SER A 298 12.13 -34.53 12.71
CA SER A 298 13.36 -35.22 12.30
C SER A 298 14.56 -35.04 13.26
N ARG A 299 14.43 -34.27 14.34
CA ARG A 299 15.49 -34.03 15.34
C ARG A 299 15.25 -34.71 16.70
N GLY A 300 14.39 -35.69 16.79
CA GLY A 300 14.10 -36.38 18.02
C GLY A 300 13.93 -37.88 17.85
N SER A 301 15.02 -38.59 17.54
CA SER A 301 15.18 -40.02 17.83
C SER A 301 16.65 -40.43 17.61
N VAL A 302 17.42 -40.37 18.64
CA VAL A 302 18.45 -41.34 18.98
C VAL A 302 18.24 -41.71 20.43
#